data_9e2bf2673761aa63dde5ef1106f68600
#
_entry.id   9e2bf2673761aa63dde5ef1106f68600
#
_cell.length_a   1.000
_cell.length_b   1.000
_cell.length_c   1.000
_cell.angle_alpha   90.00
_cell.angle_beta   90.00
_cell.angle_gamma   90.00
#
_symmetry.space_group_name_H-M   'P 1'
#
loop_
_entity.id
_entity.type
_entity.pdbx_description
1 polymer ?
#
loop_
_entity_poly.entity_id
_entity_poly.type
_entity_poly.pdbx_seq_one_letter_code
_entity_poly.pdbx_strand_id
1 'polypeptide(L)'
;LFIFVNFFFFNGVLAKDVNINEDINLEFKCSLEKKIIKNSEYNYQTFLAKDLKEKDLDKFKIQSKKPQTLLITGLTLFLSESESLNVKVVNKDVVLFKSIDKEKNYSESGIITRKTGELIHEITKNIKSENSEKYISIYSCTENDKKV
;
A
#
# COMPACT_ATOMS: atom_id res chain seq x y z
N LEU A 1 1.98 34.79 -7.09
CA LEU A 1 3.40 34.60 -6.87
C LEU A 1 3.71 33.56 -5.80
N PHE A 2 3.06 33.67 -4.69
CA PHE A 2 3.24 32.71 -3.59
C PHE A 2 2.84 31.31 -3.96
N ILE A 3 1.85 31.18 -4.81
CA ILE A 3 1.37 29.87 -5.27
C ILE A 3 2.44 29.09 -6.02
N PHE A 4 3.25 29.78 -6.82
CA PHE A 4 4.32 29.15 -7.57
C PHE A 4 5.41 28.57 -6.68
N VAL A 5 5.76 29.30 -5.64
CA VAL A 5 6.80 28.86 -4.71
C VAL A 5 6.37 27.58 -4.01
N ASN A 6 5.12 27.52 -3.57
CA ASN A 6 4.59 26.33 -2.92
C ASN A 6 4.58 25.14 -3.87
N PHE A 7 4.28 25.36 -5.11
CA PHE A 7 4.23 24.30 -6.10
C PHE A 7 5.60 23.67 -6.33
N PHE A 8 6.63 24.48 -6.45
CA PHE A 8 7.99 23.99 -6.61
C PHE A 8 8.47 23.21 -5.40
N PHE A 9 8.16 23.71 -4.25
CA PHE A 9 8.56 23.06 -3.01
C PHE A 9 7.95 21.67 -2.92
N PHE A 10 6.70 21.54 -3.29
CA PHE A 10 6.00 20.27 -3.27
C PHE A 10 6.65 19.25 -4.20
N ASN A 11 6.98 19.67 -5.42
CA ASN A 11 7.61 18.78 -6.37
C ASN A 11 9.00 18.34 -5.91
N GLY A 12 9.74 19.21 -5.30
CA GLY A 12 11.05 18.89 -4.77
C GLY A 12 11.00 17.85 -3.66
N VAL A 13 10.01 17.93 -2.79
CA VAL A 13 9.83 16.97 -1.72
C VAL A 13 9.52 15.59 -2.27
N LEU A 14 8.61 15.50 -3.24
CA LEU A 14 8.25 14.22 -3.84
C LEU A 14 9.44 13.57 -4.53
N ALA A 15 10.26 14.36 -5.22
CA ALA A 15 11.42 13.82 -5.93
C ALA A 15 12.46 13.25 -4.97
N LYS A 16 12.59 13.83 -3.77
CA LYS A 16 13.57 13.37 -2.78
C LYS A 16 13.15 12.11 -2.06
N ASP A 17 11.84 11.85 -1.98
CA ASP A 17 11.33 10.73 -1.19
C ASP A 17 11.49 9.39 -1.88
N VAL A 18 11.74 9.37 -3.19
CA VAL A 18 11.93 8.14 -3.94
C VAL A 18 13.41 7.82 -4.00
N ASN A 19 13.93 7.25 -2.93
CA ASN A 19 15.33 6.82 -2.86
C ASN A 19 15.40 5.37 -2.40
N ILE A 20 15.58 4.46 -3.36
CA ILE A 20 15.63 3.03 -3.10
C ILE A 20 17.06 2.51 -3.28
N ASN A 21 18.05 3.36 -3.05
CA ASN A 21 19.44 2.95 -3.13
C ASN A 21 19.92 2.27 -1.86
N GLU A 22 19.21 2.46 -0.77
CA GLU A 22 19.51 1.80 0.50
C GLU A 22 18.86 0.43 0.56
N ASP A 23 19.48 -0.47 1.30
CA ASP A 23 18.90 -1.76 1.57
C ASP A 23 17.67 -1.60 2.47
N ILE A 24 16.53 -1.94 1.94
CA ILE A 24 15.27 -1.88 2.67
C ILE A 24 14.89 -3.30 3.05
N ASN A 25 14.67 -3.51 4.34
CA ASN A 25 14.25 -4.81 4.84
C ASN A 25 13.34 -4.55 6.04
N LEU A 26 12.05 -4.42 5.75
CA LEU A 26 11.04 -4.15 6.76
C LEU A 26 10.13 -5.36 6.91
N GLU A 27 9.80 -5.67 8.14
CA GLU A 27 8.87 -6.74 8.46
C GLU A 27 7.83 -6.23 9.43
N PHE A 28 6.58 -6.56 9.16
CA PHE A 28 5.45 -6.10 9.96
C PHE A 28 4.56 -7.27 10.32
N LYS A 29 3.93 -7.16 11.47
CA LYS A 29 2.84 -8.02 11.86
C LYS A 29 1.59 -7.15 11.95
N CYS A 30 0.56 -7.48 11.19
CA CYS A 30 -0.61 -6.62 11.04
C CYS A 30 -1.89 -7.35 11.42
N SER A 31 -2.75 -6.64 12.15
CA SER A 31 -4.09 -7.11 12.49
C SER A 31 -5.11 -6.34 11.67
N LEU A 32 -5.98 -7.06 10.99
CA LEU A 32 -7.06 -6.44 10.23
C LEU A 32 -8.05 -5.79 11.19
N GLU A 33 -8.35 -4.52 10.95
CA GLU A 33 -9.33 -3.80 11.76
C GLU A 33 -10.69 -3.74 11.07
N LYS A 34 -10.69 -3.36 9.81
CA LYS A 34 -11.92 -3.23 9.04
C LYS A 34 -11.65 -3.25 7.56
N LYS A 35 -12.71 -3.49 6.81
CA LYS A 35 -12.68 -3.47 5.35
C LYS A 35 -13.85 -2.64 4.84
N ILE A 36 -13.59 -1.81 3.86
CA ILE A 36 -14.61 -0.99 3.22
C ILE A 36 -14.79 -1.50 1.81
N ILE A 37 -16.02 -1.83 1.42
CA ILE A 37 -16.32 -2.47 0.15
C ILE A 37 -17.30 -1.64 -0.65
N LYS A 38 -16.94 -1.42 -1.91
CA LYS A 38 -17.84 -0.88 -2.93
C LYS A 38 -17.92 -1.88 -4.07
N ASN A 39 -19.12 -2.38 -4.36
CA ASN A 39 -19.37 -3.26 -5.50
C ASN A 39 -20.86 -3.18 -5.86
N SER A 40 -21.39 -4.17 -6.57
CA SER A 40 -22.79 -4.18 -6.96
C SER A 40 -23.76 -4.30 -5.78
N GLU A 41 -23.30 -4.86 -4.67
CA GLU A 41 -24.14 -5.04 -3.47
C GLU A 41 -23.95 -3.93 -2.44
N TYR A 42 -22.73 -3.40 -2.32
CA TYR A 42 -22.36 -2.48 -1.26
C TYR A 42 -21.86 -1.16 -1.81
N ASN A 43 -22.23 -0.09 -1.16
CA ASN A 43 -21.77 1.25 -1.50
C ASN A 43 -20.90 1.80 -0.36
N TYR A 44 -19.60 1.47 -0.39
CA TYR A 44 -18.63 1.85 0.63
C TYR A 44 -19.08 1.42 2.04
N GLN A 45 -19.55 0.20 2.12
CA GLN A 45 -19.97 -0.36 3.41
C GLN A 45 -18.77 -0.85 4.21
N THR A 46 -18.75 -0.52 5.49
CA THR A 46 -17.69 -0.92 6.40
C THR A 46 -18.05 -2.23 7.11
N PHE A 47 -17.10 -3.16 7.07
CA PHE A 47 -17.20 -4.44 7.77
C PHE A 47 -16.08 -4.50 8.80
N LEU A 48 -16.40 -4.87 10.03
CA LEU A 48 -15.40 -5.03 11.07
C LEU A 48 -14.71 -6.39 10.91
N ALA A 49 -13.44 -6.45 11.36
CA ALA A 49 -12.66 -7.67 11.22
C ALA A 49 -13.32 -8.89 11.87
N LYS A 50 -13.98 -8.70 12.98
CA LYS A 50 -14.67 -9.80 13.69
C LYS A 50 -15.78 -10.44 12.86
N ASP A 51 -16.32 -9.72 11.89
CA ASP A 51 -17.40 -10.21 11.02
C ASP A 51 -16.86 -10.78 9.71
N LEU A 52 -15.55 -10.72 9.51
CA LEU A 52 -14.88 -11.22 8.31
C LEU A 52 -14.06 -12.45 8.65
N LYS A 53 -13.96 -13.37 7.69
CA LYS A 53 -13.14 -14.56 7.84
C LYS A 53 -11.71 -14.36 7.31
N GLU A 54 -11.30 -13.14 7.13
CA GLU A 54 -9.97 -12.84 6.62
C GLU A 54 -8.94 -12.92 7.76
N LYS A 55 -7.75 -13.37 7.41
CA LYS A 55 -6.68 -13.55 8.37
C LYS A 55 -5.84 -12.29 8.51
N ASP A 56 -5.23 -12.16 9.66
CA ASP A 56 -4.21 -11.15 9.88
C ASP A 56 -2.98 -11.45 9.04
N LEU A 57 -2.14 -10.43 8.85
CA LEU A 57 -0.88 -10.56 8.14
C LEU A 57 0.22 -10.85 9.15
N ASP A 58 0.68 -12.10 9.19
CA ASP A 58 1.70 -12.52 10.16
C ASP A 58 3.11 -12.11 9.77
N LYS A 59 3.39 -12.11 8.47
CA LYS A 59 4.73 -11.82 7.95
C LYS A 59 4.65 -10.96 6.70
N PHE A 60 4.27 -9.72 6.91
CA PHE A 60 4.27 -8.75 5.82
C PHE A 60 5.67 -8.14 5.71
N LYS A 61 6.30 -8.36 4.57
CA LYS A 61 7.68 -7.91 4.34
C LYS A 61 7.79 -6.99 3.14
N ILE A 62 8.64 -6.00 3.27
CA ILE A 62 9.03 -5.12 2.17
C ILE A 62 10.55 -5.16 2.09
N GLN A 63 11.08 -5.67 0.99
CA GLN A 63 12.52 -5.87 0.81
C GLN A 63 12.98 -5.31 -0.52
N SER A 64 14.14 -4.64 -0.50
CA SER A 64 14.75 -4.21 -1.75
C SER A 64 15.39 -5.40 -2.47
N LYS A 65 15.09 -5.54 -3.75
CA LYS A 65 15.67 -6.58 -4.60
C LYS A 65 16.72 -6.01 -5.53
N LYS A 66 16.41 -4.87 -6.11
CA LYS A 66 17.28 -4.15 -7.03
C LYS A 66 17.07 -2.68 -6.80
N PRO A 67 17.97 -1.82 -7.26
CA PRO A 67 17.72 -0.39 -7.19
C PRO A 67 16.33 -0.06 -7.74
N GLN A 68 15.54 0.63 -6.97
CA GLN A 68 14.20 1.08 -7.34
C GLN A 68 13.15 -0.04 -7.48
N THR A 69 13.42 -1.23 -6.99
CA THR A 69 12.46 -2.34 -7.01
C THR A 69 12.28 -2.90 -5.60
N LEU A 70 11.05 -3.06 -5.19
CA LEU A 70 10.75 -3.69 -3.91
C LEU A 70 9.98 -4.98 -4.13
N LEU A 71 10.34 -5.98 -3.34
CA LEU A 71 9.58 -7.20 -3.23
C LEU A 71 8.69 -7.09 -2.01
N ILE A 72 7.39 -7.23 -2.21
CA ILE A 72 6.40 -7.20 -1.13
C ILE A 72 5.82 -8.60 -1.00
N THR A 73 5.94 -9.17 0.18
CA THR A 73 5.43 -10.52 0.46
C THR A 73 4.56 -10.51 1.70
N GLY A 74 3.68 -11.49 1.80
CA GLY A 74 2.82 -11.65 2.96
C GLY A 74 1.57 -10.78 2.98
N LEU A 75 1.45 -9.87 2.05
CA LEU A 75 0.22 -9.13 1.81
C LEU A 75 -0.53 -9.85 0.69
N THR A 76 -1.86 -9.95 0.83
CA THR A 76 -2.65 -10.56 -0.24
C THR A 76 -2.69 -9.62 -1.42
N LEU A 77 -1.86 -9.90 -2.40
CA LEU A 77 -1.77 -9.10 -3.61
C LEU A 77 -2.57 -9.78 -4.71
N PHE A 78 -3.28 -8.99 -5.48
CA PHE A 78 -3.97 -9.50 -6.66
C PHE A 78 -2.95 -9.82 -7.74
N LEU A 79 -1.92 -9.00 -7.85
CA LEU A 79 -0.80 -9.28 -8.74
C LEU A 79 0.10 -10.32 -8.09
N SER A 80 0.75 -11.10 -8.92
CA SER A 80 1.70 -12.10 -8.47
C SER A 80 2.85 -11.45 -7.69
N GLU A 81 3.33 -12.12 -6.65
CA GLU A 81 4.47 -11.62 -5.88
C GLU A 81 5.75 -11.48 -6.72
N SER A 82 5.79 -12.16 -7.87
CA SER A 82 6.92 -12.04 -8.79
C SER A 82 6.87 -10.74 -9.60
N GLU A 83 5.73 -10.06 -9.65
CA GLU A 83 5.59 -8.79 -10.34
C GLU A 83 5.94 -7.65 -9.40
N SER A 84 6.80 -6.77 -9.85
CA SER A 84 7.24 -5.64 -9.04
C SER A 84 6.17 -4.56 -8.99
N LEU A 85 5.83 -4.14 -7.79
CA LEU A 85 4.99 -2.97 -7.59
C LEU A 85 5.84 -1.72 -7.73
N ASN A 86 5.27 -0.70 -8.34
CA ASN A 86 5.94 0.59 -8.43
C ASN A 86 5.96 1.25 -7.07
N VAL A 87 7.15 1.48 -6.54
CA VAL A 87 7.33 2.16 -5.29
C VAL A 87 7.31 3.65 -5.54
N LYS A 88 6.50 4.37 -4.78
CA LYS A 88 6.38 5.81 -4.92
C LYS A 88 7.18 6.57 -3.86
N VAL A 89 7.12 6.10 -2.63
CA VAL A 89 7.79 6.75 -1.51
C VAL A 89 8.27 5.68 -0.53
N VAL A 90 9.51 5.80 -0.07
CA VAL A 90 10.01 5.03 1.05
C VAL A 90 10.86 5.97 1.90
N ASN A 91 10.45 6.21 3.12
CA ASN A 91 11.23 6.98 4.07
C ASN A 91 10.93 6.50 5.49
N LYS A 92 11.46 7.21 6.48
CA LYS A 92 11.28 6.80 7.87
C LYS A 92 9.84 6.89 8.37
N ASP A 93 9.00 7.65 7.70
CA ASP A 93 7.63 7.90 8.15
C ASP A 93 6.58 7.11 7.37
N VAL A 94 6.82 6.87 6.08
CA VAL A 94 5.81 6.33 5.19
C VAL A 94 6.46 5.39 4.16
N VAL A 95 5.74 4.31 3.84
CA VAL A 95 6.02 3.51 2.64
C VAL A 95 4.74 3.52 1.81
N LEU A 96 4.87 3.94 0.56
CA LEU A 96 3.75 3.97 -0.39
C LEU A 96 4.14 3.18 -1.64
N PHE A 97 3.30 2.23 -2.00
CA PHE A 97 3.47 1.47 -3.24
C PHE A 97 2.18 1.47 -4.04
N LYS A 98 2.33 1.38 -5.35
CA LYS A 98 1.17 1.40 -6.25
C LYS A 98 1.51 0.65 -7.54
N SER A 99 0.53 -0.07 -8.07
CA SER A 99 0.62 -0.71 -9.37
C SER A 99 -0.69 -0.54 -10.10
N ILE A 100 -0.59 -0.33 -11.41
CA ILE A 100 -1.75 -0.22 -12.29
C ILE A 100 -1.54 -1.18 -13.45
N ASP A 101 -2.49 -2.07 -13.67
CA ASP A 101 -2.51 -2.94 -14.83
C ASP A 101 -3.62 -2.47 -15.76
N LYS A 102 -3.26 -1.79 -16.81
CA LYS A 102 -4.22 -1.23 -17.76
C LYS A 102 -4.95 -2.29 -18.56
N GLU A 103 -4.29 -3.40 -18.85
CA GLU A 103 -4.90 -4.49 -19.60
C GLU A 103 -5.97 -5.20 -18.78
N LYS A 104 -5.68 -5.44 -17.52
CA LYS A 104 -6.62 -6.07 -16.60
C LYS A 104 -7.60 -5.08 -15.98
N ASN A 105 -7.47 -3.80 -16.31
CA ASN A 105 -8.33 -2.73 -15.79
C ASN A 105 -8.36 -2.72 -14.25
N TYR A 106 -7.19 -2.70 -13.65
CA TYR A 106 -6.98 -2.99 -12.25
C TYR A 106 -5.91 -2.08 -11.66
N SER A 107 -6.08 -1.71 -10.40
CA SER A 107 -5.04 -1.03 -9.65
C SER A 107 -4.97 -1.52 -8.22
N GLU A 108 -3.79 -1.44 -7.66
CA GLU A 108 -3.53 -1.84 -6.29
C GLU A 108 -2.58 -0.84 -5.66
N SER A 109 -2.86 -0.45 -4.43
CA SER A 109 -1.98 0.46 -3.69
C SER A 109 -1.97 0.12 -2.21
N GLY A 110 -0.89 0.50 -1.56
CA GLY A 110 -0.79 0.39 -0.12
C GLY A 110 0.00 1.56 0.41
N ILE A 111 -0.44 2.05 1.54
CA ILE A 111 0.31 3.06 2.28
C ILE A 111 0.42 2.61 3.73
N ILE A 112 1.65 2.53 4.22
CA ILE A 112 1.87 2.24 5.63
C ILE A 112 2.51 3.46 6.28
N THR A 113 1.86 3.95 7.32
CA THR A 113 2.37 5.04 8.14
C THR A 113 3.16 4.42 9.28
N ARG A 114 4.48 4.47 9.18
CA ARG A 114 5.35 3.72 10.08
C ARG A 114 5.24 4.17 11.53
N LYS A 115 4.96 5.44 11.74
CA LYS A 115 4.86 6.00 13.08
C LYS A 115 3.65 5.48 13.82
N THR A 116 2.51 5.34 13.14
CA THR A 116 1.26 4.89 13.76
C THR A 116 1.01 3.39 13.57
N GLY A 117 1.67 2.79 12.58
CA GLY A 117 1.44 1.39 12.22
C GLY A 117 0.22 1.17 11.35
N GLU A 118 -0.43 2.22 10.88
CA GLU A 118 -1.61 2.04 10.04
C GLU A 118 -1.20 1.66 8.62
N LEU A 119 -1.77 0.57 8.12
CA LEU A 119 -1.65 0.15 6.72
C LEU A 119 -3.02 0.25 6.07
N ILE A 120 -3.11 0.99 4.98
CA ILE A 120 -4.30 1.04 4.14
C ILE A 120 -3.95 0.38 2.81
N HIS A 121 -4.63 -0.72 2.51
CA HIS A 121 -4.42 -1.49 1.29
C HIS A 121 -5.68 -1.40 0.44
N GLU A 122 -5.55 -0.93 -0.79
CA GLU A 122 -6.69 -0.70 -1.68
C GLU A 122 -6.51 -1.45 -2.99
N ILE A 123 -7.56 -2.18 -3.39
CA ILE A 123 -7.65 -2.84 -4.68
C ILE A 123 -8.84 -2.24 -5.41
N THR A 124 -8.65 -1.82 -6.65
CA THR A 124 -9.73 -1.34 -7.51
C THR A 124 -9.76 -2.20 -8.76
N LYS A 125 -10.93 -2.77 -9.05
CA LYS A 125 -11.18 -3.58 -10.25
C LYS A 125 -12.14 -2.85 -11.16
N ASN A 126 -12.05 -3.11 -12.46
CA ASN A 126 -12.93 -2.53 -13.47
C ASN A 126 -12.91 -0.99 -13.43
N ILE A 127 -11.72 -0.42 -13.40
CA ILE A 127 -11.51 1.02 -13.17
C ILE A 127 -12.30 1.89 -14.16
N LYS A 128 -12.39 1.46 -15.42
CA LYS A 128 -13.02 2.24 -16.48
C LYS A 128 -14.51 1.98 -16.62
N SER A 129 -15.08 1.13 -15.79
CA SER A 129 -16.48 0.73 -15.86
C SER A 129 -17.30 1.46 -14.80
N GLU A 130 -18.60 1.61 -15.07
CA GLU A 130 -19.56 2.07 -14.06
C GLU A 130 -19.68 1.07 -12.92
N ASN A 131 -19.29 -0.17 -13.17
CA ASN A 131 -19.33 -1.25 -12.19
C ASN A 131 -17.97 -1.43 -11.52
N SER A 132 -17.21 -0.37 -11.32
CA SER A 132 -15.94 -0.46 -10.64
C SER A 132 -16.13 -0.97 -9.21
N GLU A 133 -15.23 -1.84 -8.79
CA GLU A 133 -15.22 -2.41 -7.45
C GLU A 133 -14.01 -1.91 -6.69
N LYS A 134 -14.22 -1.61 -5.43
CA LYS A 134 -13.13 -1.12 -4.58
C LYS A 134 -13.15 -1.84 -3.24
N TYR A 135 -11.99 -2.33 -2.85
CA TYR A 135 -11.79 -3.07 -1.60
C TYR A 135 -10.67 -2.39 -0.83
N ILE A 136 -11.01 -1.81 0.31
CA ILE A 136 -10.07 -1.08 1.14
C ILE A 136 -9.93 -1.83 2.46
N SER A 137 -8.74 -2.36 2.72
CA SER A 137 -8.44 -3.07 3.97
C SER A 137 -7.57 -2.19 4.85
N ILE A 138 -7.96 -2.02 6.10
CA ILE A 138 -7.25 -1.19 7.06
C ILE A 138 -6.73 -2.09 8.17
N TYR A 139 -5.41 -2.07 8.34
CA TYR A 139 -4.70 -2.88 9.34
C TYR A 139 -4.00 -2.00 10.36
N SER A 140 -3.83 -2.55 11.54
CA SER A 140 -2.92 -2.01 12.55
C SER A 140 -1.69 -2.91 12.58
N CYS A 141 -0.53 -2.32 12.30
CA CYS A 141 0.72 -3.06 12.13
C CYS A 141 1.73 -2.70 13.21
N THR A 142 2.52 -3.68 13.58
CA THR A 142 3.70 -3.49 14.42
C THR A 142 4.92 -3.85 13.58
N GLU A 143 5.87 -2.93 13.51
CA GLU A 143 7.12 -3.19 12.80
C GLU A 143 8.02 -4.03 13.69
N ASN A 144 8.48 -5.15 13.16
CA ASN A 144 9.42 -6.00 13.89
C ASN A 144 10.78 -5.36 13.88
N ASP A 145 11.30 -5.13 15.07
CA ASP A 145 12.62 -4.57 15.23
C ASP A 145 13.64 -5.69 15.06
N LYS A 146 14.41 -5.62 13.98
CA LYS A 146 15.43 -6.62 13.69
C LYS A 146 16.79 -6.22 14.18
N LYS A 147 16.86 -5.55 15.29
CA LYS A 147 18.15 -5.30 15.92
C LYS A 147 18.69 -6.60 16.46
N VAL A 148 19.73 -7.02 15.87
CA VAL A 148 20.45 -8.17 16.36
C VAL A 148 21.69 -7.69 17.06
#